data_4f36d75712684af4c9c31a0b4024387a
#
_entry.id   4f36d75712684af4c9c31a0b4024387a
#
_cell.length_a   1.000
_cell.length_b   1.000
_cell.length_c   1.000
_cell.angle_alpha   90.00
_cell.angle_beta   90.00
_cell.angle_gamma   90.00
#
_symmetry.space_group_name_H-M   'P 1'
#
loop_
_entity.id
_entity.type
_entity.pdbx_description
1 polymer ?
#
loop_
_entity_poly.entity_id
_entity_poly.type
_entity_poly.pdbx_seq_one_letter_code
_entity_poly.pdbx_strand_id
1 'polypeptide(L)'
;MAEKSGFFDAKMTSGEPDRIYSADDINNIFAGLLSDGVFRYYKNALLVSPAAGLSVNVDTGKAIVNNHWYLNTTIKTLELSTAHATMPRYSSVVIRYTRADRSVALAVIDGDPANTPNVPELMQTNDIYEIRLADILVEAGAVSITDKVTDRRSYCSGIVDSPEVDYRRYEYVVSNAAGETSIEVPGSYKLTINSNLKVYCNGLLCNSSEYTLSPNESTGNYMVIFNSTKHKGAELVFVIID
;
A
#
# COMPACT_ATOMS: atom_id res chain seq x y z
N MET A 1 -18.39 11.51 -27.50
CA MET A 1 -17.17 12.11 -28.07
C MET A 1 -16.05 11.09 -27.98
N ALA A 2 -15.32 10.83 -29.07
CA ALA A 2 -14.24 9.82 -29.07
C ALA A 2 -12.92 10.34 -28.47
N GLU A 3 -12.73 11.68 -28.42
CA GLU A 3 -11.52 12.33 -27.92
C GLU A 3 -11.89 13.46 -26.97
N LYS A 4 -11.05 13.68 -25.94
CA LYS A 4 -11.21 14.74 -24.95
C LYS A 4 -9.84 15.35 -24.64
N SER A 5 -9.75 16.69 -24.63
CA SER A 5 -8.54 17.44 -24.25
C SER A 5 -8.91 18.60 -23.34
N GLY A 6 -7.96 19.07 -22.52
CA GLY A 6 -8.26 20.05 -21.50
C GLY A 6 -7.19 21.11 -21.25
N PHE A 7 -7.45 21.99 -20.28
CA PHE A 7 -6.60 23.09 -19.82
C PHE A 7 -6.36 24.20 -20.82
N PHE A 8 -7.36 24.48 -21.64
CA PHE A 8 -7.39 25.68 -22.47
C PHE A 8 -8.37 26.70 -21.91
N ASP A 9 -8.06 27.95 -22.00
CA ASP A 9 -8.98 29.01 -21.62
C ASP A 9 -10.25 28.95 -22.46
N ALA A 10 -11.40 29.15 -21.80
CA ALA A 10 -12.66 29.24 -22.51
C ALA A 10 -12.74 30.50 -23.37
N LYS A 11 -13.26 30.38 -24.60
CA LYS A 11 -13.64 31.49 -25.43
C LYS A 11 -15.14 31.72 -25.34
N MET A 12 -15.54 32.98 -25.18
CA MET A 12 -16.97 33.34 -25.18
C MET A 12 -17.50 33.31 -26.61
N THR A 13 -18.51 32.50 -26.85
CA THR A 13 -19.21 32.42 -28.14
C THR A 13 -20.70 32.64 -27.88
N SER A 14 -21.26 33.73 -28.40
CA SER A 14 -22.67 34.09 -28.20
C SER A 14 -23.09 34.22 -26.72
N GLY A 15 -22.16 34.65 -25.84
CA GLY A 15 -22.41 34.85 -24.41
C GLY A 15 -22.19 33.60 -23.55
N GLU A 16 -21.88 32.48 -24.16
CA GLU A 16 -21.60 31.22 -23.47
C GLU A 16 -20.15 30.76 -23.66
N PRO A 17 -19.51 30.13 -22.65
CA PRO A 17 -18.15 29.59 -22.81
C PRO A 17 -18.20 28.33 -23.72
N ASP A 18 -17.22 28.22 -24.62
CA ASP A 18 -17.07 27.10 -25.55
C ASP A 18 -16.64 25.81 -24.85
N ARG A 19 -16.20 25.88 -23.59
CA ARG A 19 -15.80 24.73 -22.76
C ARG A 19 -16.02 24.98 -21.28
N ILE A 20 -16.40 23.92 -20.58
CA ILE A 20 -16.56 23.87 -19.12
C ILE A 20 -15.88 22.58 -18.65
N TYR A 21 -15.05 22.66 -17.63
CA TYR A 21 -14.44 21.49 -17.01
C TYR A 21 -15.31 20.96 -15.89
N SER A 22 -15.59 19.67 -15.94
CA SER A 22 -16.34 18.94 -14.91
C SER A 22 -15.39 18.38 -13.84
N ALA A 23 -15.93 17.91 -12.73
CA ALA A 23 -15.18 17.16 -11.73
C ALA A 23 -14.50 15.92 -12.32
N ASP A 24 -15.15 15.24 -13.27
CA ASP A 24 -14.59 14.08 -13.97
C ASP A 24 -13.34 14.45 -14.78
N ASP A 25 -13.29 15.64 -15.38
CA ASP A 25 -12.11 16.09 -16.11
C ASP A 25 -10.91 16.25 -15.18
N ILE A 26 -11.13 16.76 -13.97
CA ILE A 26 -10.10 16.93 -12.94
C ILE A 26 -9.69 15.54 -12.39
N ASN A 27 -10.65 14.67 -12.10
CA ASN A 27 -10.39 13.34 -11.57
C ASN A 27 -9.61 12.47 -12.57
N ASN A 28 -9.85 12.61 -13.88
CA ASN A 28 -9.11 11.91 -14.93
C ASN A 28 -7.62 12.24 -14.95
N ILE A 29 -7.22 13.43 -14.47
CA ILE A 29 -5.81 13.78 -14.35
C ILE A 29 -5.16 12.99 -13.22
N PHE A 30 -5.84 12.90 -12.08
CA PHE A 30 -5.34 12.15 -10.93
C PHE A 30 -5.30 10.65 -11.19
N ALA A 31 -6.21 10.11 -12.02
CA ALA A 31 -6.27 8.71 -12.41
C ALA A 31 -4.97 8.17 -13.03
N GLY A 32 -4.23 9.02 -13.76
CA GLY A 32 -2.92 8.65 -14.32
C GLY A 32 -1.72 8.99 -13.44
N LEU A 33 -1.94 9.73 -12.34
CA LEU A 33 -0.85 10.22 -11.50
C LEU A 33 -0.78 9.53 -10.13
N LEU A 34 -1.91 9.12 -9.57
CA LEU A 34 -2.01 8.59 -8.21
C LEU A 34 -2.78 7.27 -8.23
N SER A 35 -2.27 6.27 -7.51
CA SER A 35 -3.04 5.06 -7.20
C SER A 35 -4.01 5.31 -6.05
N ASP A 36 -5.05 4.48 -5.95
CA ASP A 36 -5.89 4.45 -4.76
C ASP A 36 -5.07 4.03 -3.54
N GLY A 37 -5.38 4.64 -2.40
CA GLY A 37 -4.69 4.35 -1.14
C GLY A 37 -4.58 5.55 -0.20
N VAL A 38 -3.97 5.30 0.94
CA VAL A 38 -3.75 6.27 2.01
C VAL A 38 -2.44 7.01 1.79
N PHE A 39 -2.39 8.32 2.05
CA PHE A 39 -1.15 9.10 2.03
C PHE A 39 -0.31 8.75 3.26
N ARG A 40 0.76 7.95 3.06
CA ARG A 40 1.59 7.38 4.14
C ARG A 40 2.15 8.42 5.13
N TYR A 41 2.57 9.55 4.63
CA TYR A 41 3.26 10.58 5.43
C TYR A 41 2.36 11.78 5.78
N TYR A 42 1.05 11.64 5.62
CA TYR A 42 0.11 12.69 5.99
C TYR A 42 -0.58 12.36 7.32
N LYS A 43 -0.25 13.12 8.38
CA LYS A 43 -0.77 12.93 9.74
C LYS A 43 -0.53 11.49 10.21
N ASN A 44 -1.56 10.84 10.76
CA ASN A 44 -1.49 9.44 11.22
C ASN A 44 -1.99 8.44 10.16
N ALA A 45 -2.10 8.89 8.91
CA ALA A 45 -2.41 8.05 7.75
C ALA A 45 -3.65 7.17 7.98
N LEU A 46 -4.72 7.71 8.59
CA LEU A 46 -5.98 7.02 8.84
C LEU A 46 -5.82 5.71 9.65
N LEU A 47 -4.89 5.68 10.60
CA LEU A 47 -4.67 4.51 11.46
C LEU A 47 -5.97 4.14 12.18
N VAL A 48 -6.31 2.85 12.14
CA VAL A 48 -7.45 2.30 12.87
C VAL A 48 -6.95 1.68 14.16
N SER A 49 -7.56 2.05 15.28
CA SER A 49 -7.24 1.52 16.61
C SER A 49 -8.51 1.13 17.37
N PRO A 50 -8.42 0.18 18.31
CA PRO A 50 -9.56 -0.14 19.17
C PRO A 50 -10.04 1.08 19.95
N ALA A 51 -11.35 1.16 20.18
CA ALA A 51 -11.98 2.11 21.07
C ALA A 51 -12.76 1.38 22.18
N ALA A 52 -13.56 2.10 22.97
CA ALA A 52 -14.33 1.48 24.02
C ALA A 52 -15.43 0.57 23.46
N GLY A 53 -15.62 -0.61 24.03
CA GLY A 53 -16.65 -1.55 23.60
C GLY A 53 -16.39 -2.12 22.19
N LEU A 54 -17.44 -2.27 21.42
CA LEU A 54 -17.41 -2.72 20.01
C LEU A 54 -17.30 -1.51 19.09
N SER A 55 -16.24 -0.74 19.23
CA SER A 55 -15.99 0.41 18.35
C SER A 55 -14.50 0.57 18.03
N VAL A 56 -14.20 1.29 16.96
CA VAL A 56 -12.85 1.65 16.52
C VAL A 56 -12.73 3.13 16.30
N ASN A 57 -11.54 3.66 16.52
CA ASN A 57 -11.16 5.02 16.14
C ASN A 57 -10.38 4.99 14.84
N VAL A 58 -10.76 5.83 13.90
CA VAL A 58 -9.97 6.13 12.70
C VAL A 58 -9.33 7.50 12.90
N ASP A 59 -8.00 7.52 12.90
CA ASP A 59 -7.23 8.74 13.13
C ASP A 59 -7.24 9.67 11.90
N THR A 60 -6.63 10.82 12.05
CA THR A 60 -6.51 11.84 11.00
C THR A 60 -5.66 11.34 9.84
N GLY A 61 -6.03 11.74 8.63
CA GLY A 61 -5.31 11.31 7.44
C GLY A 61 -6.01 11.68 6.16
N LYS A 62 -5.42 11.27 5.05
CA LYS A 62 -5.89 11.56 3.70
C LYS A 62 -5.76 10.31 2.81
N ALA A 63 -6.67 10.15 1.84
CA ALA A 63 -6.64 9.05 0.90
C ALA A 63 -7.15 9.49 -0.49
N ILE A 64 -6.83 8.69 -1.51
CA ILE A 64 -7.47 8.69 -2.83
C ILE A 64 -8.27 7.40 -2.94
N VAL A 65 -9.52 7.51 -3.39
CA VAL A 65 -10.43 6.38 -3.60
C VAL A 65 -11.19 6.61 -4.91
N ASN A 66 -11.01 5.74 -5.88
CA ASN A 66 -11.60 5.87 -7.21
C ASN A 66 -11.41 7.30 -7.79
N ASN A 67 -10.16 7.78 -7.76
CA ASN A 67 -9.74 9.12 -8.19
C ASN A 67 -10.35 10.30 -7.43
N HIS A 68 -11.05 10.04 -6.32
CA HIS A 68 -11.61 11.08 -5.45
C HIS A 68 -10.80 11.17 -4.15
N TRP A 69 -10.62 12.39 -3.66
CA TRP A 69 -9.91 12.59 -2.40
C TRP A 69 -10.82 12.43 -1.17
N TYR A 70 -10.25 11.90 -0.12
CA TYR A 70 -10.83 11.81 1.21
C TYR A 70 -9.91 12.47 2.24
N LEU A 71 -10.45 13.24 3.18
CA LEU A 71 -9.71 13.89 4.26
C LEU A 71 -10.44 13.73 5.58
N ASN A 72 -9.79 13.12 6.56
CA ASN A 72 -10.23 13.07 7.96
C ASN A 72 -9.37 14.02 8.81
N THR A 73 -9.98 15.06 9.37
CA THR A 73 -9.29 16.11 10.15
C THR A 73 -9.32 15.88 11.65
N THR A 74 -10.22 15.01 12.14
CA THR A 74 -10.38 14.66 13.56
C THR A 74 -10.55 13.16 13.71
N ILE A 75 -10.24 12.61 14.88
CA ILE A 75 -10.52 11.20 15.17
C ILE A 75 -12.01 10.94 15.00
N LYS A 76 -12.35 9.90 14.23
CA LYS A 76 -13.72 9.46 14.02
C LYS A 76 -13.91 8.08 14.59
N THR A 77 -14.84 7.94 15.53
CA THR A 77 -15.25 6.66 16.10
C THR A 77 -16.30 6.02 15.21
N LEU A 78 -16.15 4.74 14.93
CA LEU A 78 -17.08 3.91 14.19
C LEU A 78 -17.54 2.76 15.08
N GLU A 79 -18.85 2.55 15.14
CA GLU A 79 -19.47 1.44 15.86
C GLU A 79 -19.46 0.18 14.98
N LEU A 80 -19.13 -0.95 15.58
CA LEU A 80 -19.28 -2.27 14.99
C LEU A 80 -20.64 -2.85 15.39
N SER A 81 -21.21 -3.69 14.57
CA SER A 81 -22.44 -4.41 14.91
C SER A 81 -22.23 -5.31 16.14
N THR A 82 -23.27 -5.57 16.90
CA THR A 82 -23.26 -6.47 18.06
C THR A 82 -22.67 -7.83 17.69
N ALA A 83 -21.81 -8.39 18.56
CA ALA A 83 -21.23 -9.69 18.35
C ALA A 83 -22.31 -10.78 18.28
N HIS A 84 -22.11 -11.76 17.38
CA HIS A 84 -22.97 -12.95 17.35
C HIS A 84 -22.72 -13.81 18.61
N ALA A 85 -23.77 -14.40 19.15
CA ALA A 85 -23.68 -15.08 20.45
C ALA A 85 -22.70 -16.27 20.47
N THR A 86 -22.58 -16.99 19.36
CA THR A 86 -21.85 -18.28 19.31
C THR A 86 -20.78 -18.39 18.22
N MET A 87 -20.73 -17.45 17.27
CA MET A 87 -19.78 -17.51 16.15
C MET A 87 -19.04 -16.19 15.99
N PRO A 88 -17.72 -16.20 15.73
CA PRO A 88 -16.95 -15.02 15.38
C PRO A 88 -17.29 -14.54 13.97
N ARG A 89 -16.98 -13.26 13.67
CA ARG A 89 -16.99 -12.69 12.33
C ARG A 89 -15.84 -11.72 12.15
N TYR A 90 -15.48 -11.45 10.90
CA TYR A 90 -14.68 -10.29 10.57
C TYR A 90 -15.58 -9.11 10.21
N SER A 91 -15.20 -7.92 10.68
CA SER A 91 -15.70 -6.64 10.18
C SER A 91 -14.52 -5.88 9.58
N SER A 92 -14.75 -5.12 8.52
CA SER A 92 -13.70 -4.31 7.90
C SER A 92 -14.05 -2.83 7.94
N VAL A 93 -13.08 -2.00 8.32
CA VAL A 93 -13.16 -0.55 8.15
C VAL A 93 -12.66 -0.20 6.76
N VAL A 94 -13.48 0.52 6.02
CA VAL A 94 -13.19 0.92 4.64
C VAL A 94 -13.41 2.42 4.43
N ILE A 95 -12.80 2.96 3.40
CA ILE A 95 -13.24 4.22 2.80
C ILE A 95 -14.04 3.84 1.57
N ARG A 96 -15.28 4.30 1.51
CA ARG A 96 -16.24 4.00 0.45
C ARG A 96 -16.54 5.25 -0.37
N TYR A 97 -16.32 5.15 -1.66
CA TYR A 97 -16.88 6.06 -2.65
C TYR A 97 -18.29 5.57 -3.03
N THR A 98 -19.26 6.48 -3.06
CA THR A 98 -20.62 6.21 -3.51
C THR A 98 -21.02 7.26 -4.54
N ARG A 99 -21.25 6.81 -5.78
CA ARG A 99 -21.58 7.70 -6.90
C ARG A 99 -22.95 8.38 -6.71
N ALA A 100 -23.95 7.62 -6.27
CA ALA A 100 -25.31 8.14 -6.06
C ALA A 100 -25.33 9.28 -5.03
N ASP A 101 -24.58 9.14 -3.93
CA ASP A 101 -24.50 10.13 -2.86
C ASP A 101 -23.43 11.20 -3.13
N ARG A 102 -22.65 11.04 -4.20
CA ARG A 102 -21.49 11.89 -4.52
C ARG A 102 -20.59 12.10 -3.30
N SER A 103 -20.25 11.02 -2.62
CA SER A 103 -19.54 11.06 -1.35
C SER A 103 -18.39 10.05 -1.30
N VAL A 104 -17.39 10.39 -0.50
CA VAL A 104 -16.35 9.46 -0.04
C VAL A 104 -16.34 9.51 1.48
N ALA A 105 -16.63 8.38 2.13
CA ALA A 105 -16.80 8.33 3.58
C ALA A 105 -16.24 7.05 4.19
N LEU A 106 -15.92 7.10 5.49
CA LEU A 106 -15.63 5.91 6.28
C LEU A 106 -16.90 5.08 6.47
N ALA A 107 -16.76 3.77 6.32
CA ALA A 107 -17.82 2.80 6.55
C ALA A 107 -17.26 1.55 7.24
N VAL A 108 -18.17 0.79 7.87
CA VAL A 108 -17.90 -0.56 8.35
C VAL A 108 -18.68 -1.53 7.50
N ILE A 109 -18.04 -2.60 7.06
CA ILE A 109 -18.69 -3.75 6.42
C ILE A 109 -18.49 -4.97 7.29
N ASP A 110 -19.59 -5.65 7.61
CA ASP A 110 -19.59 -6.87 8.42
C ASP A 110 -19.58 -8.10 7.52
N GLY A 111 -18.76 -9.08 7.86
CA GLY A 111 -18.81 -10.40 7.27
C GLY A 111 -19.84 -11.30 7.98
N ASP A 112 -20.09 -12.45 7.40
CA ASP A 112 -21.00 -13.44 7.97
C ASP A 112 -20.36 -14.15 9.17
N PRO A 113 -21.10 -14.31 10.29
CA PRO A 113 -20.66 -15.12 11.42
C PRO A 113 -20.48 -16.59 11.03
N ALA A 114 -19.32 -17.17 11.32
CA ALA A 114 -19.00 -18.57 11.01
C ALA A 114 -17.95 -19.12 11.99
N ASN A 115 -17.84 -20.45 12.11
CA ASN A 115 -16.77 -21.07 12.91
C ASN A 115 -15.37 -20.71 12.39
N THR A 116 -15.24 -20.52 11.08
CA THR A 116 -14.06 -19.98 10.41
C THR A 116 -14.51 -18.84 9.53
N PRO A 117 -14.58 -17.60 10.07
CA PRO A 117 -15.12 -16.47 9.33
C PRO A 117 -14.17 -15.99 8.23
N ASN A 118 -14.72 -15.54 7.13
CA ASN A 118 -13.99 -14.86 6.07
C ASN A 118 -14.05 -13.35 6.26
N VAL A 119 -13.01 -12.67 5.79
CA VAL A 119 -12.98 -11.22 5.70
C VAL A 119 -13.97 -10.79 4.61
N PRO A 120 -14.82 -9.76 4.86
CA PRO A 120 -15.78 -9.27 3.87
C PRO A 120 -15.10 -8.87 2.56
N GLU A 121 -15.69 -9.17 1.42
CA GLU A 121 -15.21 -8.71 0.12
C GLU A 121 -15.47 -7.21 -0.07
N LEU A 122 -14.55 -6.55 -0.77
CA LEU A 122 -14.70 -5.14 -1.12
C LEU A 122 -15.55 -4.98 -2.38
N MET A 123 -16.42 -4.00 -2.38
CA MET A 123 -17.09 -3.57 -3.60
C MET A 123 -16.19 -2.66 -4.42
N GLN A 124 -15.93 -3.04 -5.67
CA GLN A 124 -15.11 -2.27 -6.62
C GLN A 124 -15.84 -2.15 -7.96
N THR A 125 -16.93 -1.42 -7.95
CA THR A 125 -17.75 -1.11 -9.12
C THR A 125 -17.69 0.38 -9.47
N ASN A 126 -18.29 0.76 -10.60
CA ASN A 126 -18.38 2.17 -10.98
C ASN A 126 -19.28 3.01 -10.04
N ASP A 127 -20.20 2.36 -9.31
CA ASP A 127 -21.16 3.04 -8.44
C ASP A 127 -20.71 3.04 -6.97
N ILE A 128 -20.06 1.95 -6.52
CA ILE A 128 -19.51 1.82 -5.18
C ILE A 128 -18.08 1.29 -5.31
N TYR A 129 -17.13 2.01 -4.71
CA TYR A 129 -15.73 1.60 -4.70
C TYR A 129 -15.15 1.73 -3.30
N GLU A 130 -14.46 0.69 -2.83
CA GLU A 130 -13.96 0.61 -1.47
C GLU A 130 -12.46 0.30 -1.42
N ILE A 131 -11.77 0.97 -0.50
CA ILE A 131 -10.42 0.58 -0.08
C ILE A 131 -10.43 0.24 1.41
N ARG A 132 -9.67 -0.77 1.78
CA ARG A 132 -9.62 -1.30 3.15
C ARG A 132 -8.61 -0.54 4.00
N LEU A 133 -8.99 -0.22 5.24
CA LEU A 133 -8.09 0.34 6.24
C LEU A 133 -7.67 -0.72 7.27
N ALA A 134 -8.61 -1.50 7.78
CA ALA A 134 -8.33 -2.54 8.77
C ALA A 134 -9.40 -3.64 8.75
N ASP A 135 -8.99 -4.83 9.20
CA ASP A 135 -9.91 -5.93 9.53
C ASP A 135 -9.96 -6.12 11.04
N ILE A 136 -11.13 -6.37 11.56
CA ILE A 136 -11.40 -6.54 12.98
C ILE A 136 -12.04 -7.92 13.19
N LEU A 137 -11.41 -8.76 14.00
CA LEU A 137 -12.03 -10.00 14.44
C LEU A 137 -12.94 -9.74 15.64
N VAL A 138 -14.24 -9.90 15.44
CA VAL A 138 -15.26 -9.81 16.48
C VAL A 138 -15.56 -11.23 16.95
N GLU A 139 -15.05 -11.59 18.13
CA GLU A 139 -15.26 -12.93 18.71
C GLU A 139 -16.74 -13.15 19.11
N ALA A 140 -17.14 -14.40 19.24
CA ALA A 140 -18.47 -14.77 19.72
C ALA A 140 -18.73 -14.15 21.12
N GLY A 141 -19.86 -13.47 21.26
CA GLY A 141 -20.25 -12.83 22.52
C GLY A 141 -19.34 -11.69 22.99
N ALA A 142 -18.45 -11.19 22.13
CA ALA A 142 -17.53 -10.12 22.49
C ALA A 142 -18.25 -8.84 22.88
N VAL A 143 -17.76 -8.17 23.92
CA VAL A 143 -18.19 -6.85 24.37
C VAL A 143 -17.12 -5.78 24.10
N SER A 144 -15.93 -6.19 23.62
CA SER A 144 -14.81 -5.32 23.26
C SER A 144 -13.94 -6.00 22.20
N ILE A 145 -13.11 -5.22 21.48
CA ILE A 145 -12.25 -5.66 20.39
C ILE A 145 -10.76 -5.38 20.64
N THR A 146 -10.35 -5.30 21.92
CA THR A 146 -8.93 -5.07 22.26
C THR A 146 -8.02 -6.09 21.55
N ASP A 147 -6.93 -5.63 20.94
CA ASP A 147 -5.91 -6.42 20.22
C ASP A 147 -6.43 -7.25 19.02
N LYS A 148 -7.60 -6.91 18.49
CA LYS A 148 -8.23 -7.65 17.36
C LYS A 148 -8.25 -6.85 16.05
N VAL A 149 -7.55 -5.73 15.98
CA VAL A 149 -7.48 -4.86 14.78
C VAL A 149 -6.23 -5.20 13.99
N THR A 150 -6.40 -5.60 12.74
CA THR A 150 -5.30 -5.87 11.80
C THR A 150 -5.24 -4.75 10.76
N ASP A 151 -4.12 -4.03 10.70
CA ASP A 151 -3.89 -2.98 9.70
C ASP A 151 -3.84 -3.58 8.28
N ARG A 152 -4.62 -3.01 7.36
CA ARG A 152 -4.75 -3.42 5.96
C ARG A 152 -4.63 -2.25 5.00
N ARG A 153 -4.10 -1.12 5.45
CA ARG A 153 -3.98 0.08 4.62
C ARG A 153 -3.04 -0.17 3.44
N SER A 154 -3.54 0.04 2.23
CA SER A 154 -2.70 0.26 1.06
C SER A 154 -2.31 1.74 0.98
N TYR A 155 -1.12 2.02 0.49
CA TYR A 155 -0.63 3.38 0.41
C TYR A 155 -0.66 3.89 -1.03
N CYS A 156 -1.10 5.14 -1.18
CA CYS A 156 -1.08 5.83 -2.45
C CYS A 156 0.36 5.96 -2.95
N SER A 157 0.58 5.57 -4.19
CA SER A 157 1.83 5.80 -4.93
C SER A 157 1.59 6.80 -6.06
N GLY A 158 2.64 7.54 -6.44
CA GLY A 158 2.58 8.45 -7.59
C GLY A 158 2.97 7.75 -8.90
N ILE A 159 2.47 8.28 -10.03
CA ILE A 159 2.74 7.83 -11.40
C ILE A 159 2.34 6.36 -11.60
N VAL A 160 1.03 6.14 -11.71
CA VAL A 160 0.42 4.79 -11.87
C VAL A 160 0.86 4.09 -13.17
N ASP A 161 1.20 4.85 -14.21
CA ASP A 161 1.67 4.33 -15.51
C ASP A 161 3.19 4.10 -15.57
N SER A 162 3.91 4.32 -14.48
CA SER A 162 5.30 3.88 -14.42
C SER A 162 5.33 2.36 -14.44
N PRO A 163 6.11 1.71 -15.30
CA PRO A 163 6.32 0.27 -15.19
C PRO A 163 6.70 -0.01 -13.75
N GLU A 164 6.05 -0.98 -13.14
CA GLU A 164 6.31 -1.37 -11.75
C GLU A 164 7.79 -1.73 -11.63
N VAL A 165 8.58 -0.80 -11.15
CA VAL A 165 9.97 -1.08 -10.80
C VAL A 165 9.91 -1.79 -9.47
N ASP A 166 9.98 -3.12 -9.49
CA ASP A 166 10.08 -3.90 -8.26
C ASP A 166 11.43 -3.57 -7.61
N TYR A 167 11.35 -2.75 -6.57
CA TYR A 167 12.52 -2.30 -5.82
C TYR A 167 12.63 -3.12 -4.54
N ARG A 168 13.58 -4.04 -4.50
CA ARG A 168 13.89 -4.86 -3.32
C ARG A 168 15.22 -4.43 -2.74
N ARG A 169 15.25 -4.14 -1.45
CA ARG A 169 16.44 -3.75 -0.71
C ARG A 169 16.69 -4.73 0.44
N TYR A 170 17.91 -5.24 0.53
CA TYR A 170 18.36 -6.09 1.61
C TYR A 170 19.58 -5.47 2.27
N GLU A 171 19.62 -5.48 3.59
CA GLU A 171 20.70 -4.98 4.40
C GLU A 171 21.35 -6.14 5.13
N TYR A 172 22.67 -6.19 5.15
CA TYR A 172 23.45 -7.22 5.80
C TYR A 172 24.67 -6.59 6.47
N VAL A 173 24.92 -6.96 7.73
CA VAL A 173 26.12 -6.57 8.44
C VAL A 173 27.01 -7.80 8.60
N VAL A 174 28.26 -7.72 8.12
CA VAL A 174 29.23 -8.81 8.22
C VAL A 174 29.46 -9.15 9.68
N SER A 175 29.05 -10.34 10.11
CA SER A 175 29.13 -10.81 11.50
C SER A 175 30.35 -11.68 11.79
N ASN A 176 30.89 -12.36 10.78
CA ASN A 176 32.03 -13.27 10.92
C ASN A 176 33.30 -12.52 11.28
N ALA A 177 33.99 -12.95 12.34
CA ALA A 177 35.24 -12.33 12.80
C ALA A 177 36.38 -12.43 11.77
N ALA A 178 36.40 -13.47 10.93
CA ALA A 178 37.37 -13.64 9.83
C ALA A 178 37.01 -12.83 8.57
N GLY A 179 35.81 -12.16 8.58
CA GLY A 179 35.25 -11.52 7.40
C GLY A 179 34.51 -12.52 6.48
N GLU A 180 33.94 -12.00 5.43
CA GLU A 180 33.14 -12.79 4.46
C GLU A 180 33.53 -12.42 3.03
N THR A 181 33.59 -13.42 2.17
CA THR A 181 33.87 -13.23 0.72
C THR A 181 32.64 -13.55 -0.12
N SER A 182 31.62 -14.20 0.45
CA SER A 182 30.37 -14.52 -0.26
C SER A 182 29.18 -14.35 0.64
N ILE A 183 28.12 -13.75 0.12
CA ILE A 183 26.88 -13.46 0.86
C ILE A 183 25.71 -13.83 -0.03
N GLU A 184 24.78 -14.62 0.51
CA GLU A 184 23.52 -14.93 -0.14
C GLU A 184 22.55 -13.75 -0.02
N VAL A 185 21.97 -13.33 -1.15
CA VAL A 185 20.97 -12.26 -1.20
C VAL A 185 19.58 -12.87 -1.15
N PRO A 186 18.82 -12.71 -0.04
CA PRO A 186 17.49 -13.27 0.09
C PRO A 186 16.54 -12.74 -1.00
N GLY A 187 15.69 -13.62 -1.55
CA GLY A 187 14.71 -13.26 -2.58
C GLY A 187 15.30 -13.01 -3.97
N SER A 188 16.63 -13.15 -4.17
CA SER A 188 17.28 -12.96 -5.46
C SER A 188 16.97 -14.06 -6.48
N TYR A 189 16.32 -15.15 -6.07
CA TYR A 189 15.82 -16.19 -6.99
C TYR A 189 14.81 -15.67 -8.04
N LYS A 190 14.26 -14.49 -7.83
CA LYS A 190 13.37 -13.80 -8.77
C LYS A 190 14.11 -12.89 -9.75
N LEU A 191 15.45 -12.85 -9.72
CA LEU A 191 16.21 -12.08 -10.71
C LEU A 191 15.92 -12.61 -12.11
N THR A 192 15.55 -11.69 -13.00
CA THR A 192 15.32 -11.96 -14.42
C THR A 192 16.49 -11.42 -15.24
N ILE A 193 16.49 -11.67 -16.54
CA ILE A 193 17.53 -11.14 -17.45
C ILE A 193 17.57 -9.60 -17.46
N ASN A 194 16.47 -8.95 -17.09
CA ASN A 194 16.33 -7.49 -17.03
C ASN A 194 16.57 -6.93 -15.61
N SER A 195 16.73 -7.80 -14.61
CA SER A 195 16.98 -7.36 -13.23
C SER A 195 18.36 -6.78 -13.09
N ASN A 196 18.46 -5.68 -12.33
CA ASN A 196 19.73 -5.01 -12.06
C ASN A 196 20.04 -5.07 -10.56
N LEU A 197 21.08 -5.81 -10.18
CA LEU A 197 21.57 -5.85 -8.81
C LEU A 197 22.65 -4.78 -8.60
N LYS A 198 22.42 -3.88 -7.65
CA LYS A 198 23.40 -2.92 -7.15
C LYS A 198 23.84 -3.32 -5.76
N VAL A 199 25.14 -3.35 -5.53
CA VAL A 199 25.76 -3.71 -4.24
C VAL A 199 26.48 -2.48 -3.68
N TYR A 200 26.17 -2.13 -2.44
CA TYR A 200 26.84 -1.06 -1.71
C TYR A 200 27.58 -1.64 -0.52
N CYS A 201 28.76 -1.12 -0.25
CA CYS A 201 29.56 -1.46 0.94
C CYS A 201 29.85 -0.17 1.71
N ASN A 202 29.42 -0.11 2.97
CA ASN A 202 29.55 1.08 3.83
C ASN A 202 29.06 2.37 3.13
N GLY A 203 27.91 2.25 2.43
CA GLY A 203 27.28 3.35 1.70
C GLY A 203 27.87 3.67 0.32
N LEU A 204 28.96 3.03 -0.09
CA LEU A 204 29.58 3.22 -1.40
C LEU A 204 29.17 2.13 -2.38
N LEU A 205 28.77 2.50 -3.60
CA LEU A 205 28.42 1.56 -4.66
C LEU A 205 29.67 0.77 -5.08
N CYS A 206 29.59 -0.55 -4.98
CA CYS A 206 30.64 -1.45 -5.49
C CYS A 206 30.62 -1.47 -7.02
N ASN A 207 31.81 -1.44 -7.63
CA ASN A 207 31.93 -1.62 -9.07
C ASN A 207 31.57 -3.08 -9.43
N SER A 208 30.93 -3.29 -10.58
CA SER A 208 30.58 -4.63 -11.07
C SER A 208 31.78 -5.56 -11.27
N SER A 209 32.99 -5.01 -11.38
CA SER A 209 34.27 -5.77 -11.42
C SER A 209 34.74 -6.25 -10.04
N GLU A 210 34.13 -5.80 -8.95
CA GLU A 210 34.57 -6.13 -7.57
C GLU A 210 33.85 -7.36 -6.99
N TYR A 211 32.85 -7.88 -7.70
CA TYR A 211 32.09 -9.07 -7.31
C TYR A 211 31.59 -9.86 -8.51
N THR A 212 31.24 -11.09 -8.28
CA THR A 212 30.52 -11.96 -9.23
C THR A 212 29.27 -12.53 -8.63
N LEU A 213 28.31 -12.92 -9.46
CA LEU A 213 27.07 -13.58 -9.07
C LEU A 213 27.17 -15.09 -9.36
N SER A 214 26.79 -15.91 -8.40
CA SER A 214 26.70 -17.36 -8.56
C SER A 214 25.37 -17.85 -7.99
N PRO A 215 24.59 -18.70 -8.69
CA PRO A 215 23.38 -19.27 -8.12
C PRO A 215 23.72 -20.21 -6.96
N ASN A 216 22.91 -20.17 -5.90
CA ASN A 216 22.89 -21.17 -4.85
C ASN A 216 21.85 -22.22 -5.20
N GLU A 217 22.28 -23.39 -5.61
CA GLU A 217 21.39 -24.49 -6.07
C GLU A 217 20.44 -24.99 -4.97
N SER A 218 20.81 -24.82 -3.70
CA SER A 218 20.01 -25.29 -2.56
C SER A 218 18.81 -24.37 -2.26
N THR A 219 18.97 -23.06 -2.43
CA THR A 219 17.96 -22.07 -2.08
C THR A 219 17.32 -21.40 -3.31
N GLY A 220 17.97 -21.54 -4.46
CA GLY A 220 17.62 -20.82 -5.69
C GLY A 220 18.00 -19.34 -5.69
N ASN A 221 18.51 -18.80 -4.59
CA ASN A 221 18.99 -17.43 -4.50
C ASN A 221 20.36 -17.27 -5.16
N TYR A 222 20.78 -16.03 -5.36
CA TYR A 222 22.13 -15.72 -5.82
C TYR A 222 23.06 -15.39 -4.67
N MET A 223 24.31 -15.88 -4.80
CA MET A 223 25.44 -15.49 -3.97
C MET A 223 26.16 -14.34 -4.63
N VAL A 224 26.44 -13.27 -3.89
CA VAL A 224 27.39 -12.24 -4.29
C VAL A 224 28.77 -12.64 -3.76
N ILE A 225 29.69 -12.91 -4.66
CA ILE A 225 31.07 -13.33 -4.34
C ILE A 225 31.99 -12.13 -4.58
N PHE A 226 32.57 -11.59 -3.52
CA PHE A 226 33.46 -10.45 -3.59
C PHE A 226 34.90 -10.89 -3.89
N ASN A 227 35.61 -10.11 -4.68
CA ASN A 227 37.05 -10.34 -4.97
C ASN A 227 37.94 -10.06 -3.75
N SER A 228 37.42 -9.40 -2.72
CA SER A 228 38.13 -9.12 -1.47
C SER A 228 37.23 -9.41 -0.28
N THR A 229 37.84 -9.90 0.81
CA THR A 229 37.14 -10.17 2.08
C THR A 229 36.50 -8.89 2.62
N LYS A 230 35.22 -8.94 2.96
CA LYS A 230 34.52 -7.87 3.69
C LYS A 230 34.69 -8.11 5.19
N HIS A 231 35.25 -7.13 5.88
CA HIS A 231 35.60 -7.24 7.30
C HIS A 231 34.37 -7.21 8.19
N LYS A 232 34.48 -7.79 9.39
CA LYS A 232 33.43 -7.73 10.41
C LYS A 232 32.99 -6.29 10.65
N GLY A 233 31.67 -6.08 10.67
CA GLY A 233 31.04 -4.77 10.84
C GLY A 233 30.86 -3.98 9.55
N ALA A 234 31.32 -4.49 8.39
CA ALA A 234 30.99 -3.87 7.11
C ALA A 234 29.46 -3.96 6.85
N GLU A 235 28.88 -2.84 6.51
CA GLU A 235 27.45 -2.74 6.14
C GLU A 235 27.33 -2.95 4.63
N LEU A 236 26.56 -3.94 4.23
CA LEU A 236 26.29 -4.27 2.83
C LEU A 236 24.80 -4.05 2.54
N VAL A 237 24.53 -3.37 1.44
CA VAL A 237 23.16 -3.14 0.97
C VAL A 237 23.06 -3.66 -0.46
N PHE A 238 22.10 -4.54 -0.68
CA PHE A 238 21.79 -5.12 -1.97
C PHE A 238 20.47 -4.54 -2.47
N VAL A 239 20.49 -3.96 -3.64
CA VAL A 239 19.33 -3.33 -4.27
C VAL A 239 19.07 -4.05 -5.58
N ILE A 240 17.92 -4.72 -5.66
CA ILE A 240 17.45 -5.37 -6.88
C ILE A 240 16.39 -4.45 -7.51
N ILE A 241 16.56 -4.17 -8.79
CA ILE A 241 15.65 -3.35 -9.60
C ILE A 241 15.21 -4.24 -10.77
N ASP A 242 13.96 -4.65 -10.78
CA ASP A 242 13.34 -5.44 -11.84
C ASP A 242 12.60 -4.57 -12.86
#